data_a33475e56aba1cd614cefe7685e2c564
#
_entry.id   a33475e56aba1cd614cefe7685e2c564
#
_cell.length_a   1.000
_cell.length_b   1.000
_cell.length_c   1.000
_cell.angle_alpha   90.00
_cell.angle_beta   90.00
_cell.angle_gamma   90.00
#
_symmetry.space_group_name_H-M   'P 1'
#
loop_
_entity.id
_entity.type
_entity.pdbx_description
1 polymer ?
#
loop_
_entity_poly.entity_id
_entity_poly.type
_entity_poly.pdbx_seq_one_letter_code
_entity_poly.pdbx_strand_id
1 'polypeptide(L)'
;MSNKPPQADISRQAILNTEPVELYKILKFEGLVPSGGVAKMAIDAGDVLVNGDVETRKRKKMLAGDIIEFNGERILLVLGE
;
A
#
# COMPACT_ATOMS: atom_id res chain seq x y z
N MET A 1 29.55 -10.60 0.83
CA MET A 1 28.62 -9.76 1.40
C MET A 1 27.31 -9.82 0.68
N SER A 2 26.34 -9.62 1.39
CA SER A 2 25.07 -9.73 0.86
C SER A 2 24.67 -8.49 0.11
N ASN A 3 24.11 -8.67 -1.03
CA ASN A 3 23.58 -7.57 -1.79
C ASN A 3 22.11 -7.64 -1.88
N LYS A 4 21.51 -7.91 -0.76
CA LYS A 4 20.11 -7.96 -0.69
C LYS A 4 19.48 -6.69 -1.22
N PRO A 5 18.47 -6.78 -2.07
CA PRO A 5 17.82 -5.57 -2.57
C PRO A 5 17.20 -4.78 -1.44
N PRO A 6 17.22 -3.47 -1.52
CA PRO A 6 16.66 -2.66 -0.44
C PRO A 6 15.18 -2.88 -0.23
N GLN A 7 14.46 -3.39 -1.20
CA GLN A 7 13.03 -3.58 -1.06
C GLN A 7 12.65 -4.87 -0.38
N ALA A 8 13.61 -5.62 0.13
CA ALA A 8 13.31 -6.97 0.60
C ALA A 8 12.39 -7.01 1.80
N ASP A 9 12.49 -6.06 2.69
CA ASP A 9 11.82 -6.18 3.98
C ASP A 9 10.46 -5.51 4.00
N ILE A 10 9.50 -6.23 4.58
CA ILE A 10 8.19 -5.67 4.87
C ILE A 10 8.31 -4.86 6.14
N SER A 11 7.91 -3.59 6.12
CA SER A 11 8.02 -2.76 7.30
C SER A 11 6.84 -2.94 8.24
N ARG A 12 5.68 -3.32 7.72
CA ARG A 12 4.53 -3.60 8.59
C ARG A 12 3.45 -4.32 7.82
N GLN A 13 2.45 -4.81 8.55
CA GLN A 13 1.28 -5.45 7.96
C GLN A 13 0.07 -4.57 8.19
N ALA A 14 -0.85 -4.58 7.22
CA ALA A 14 -2.12 -3.91 7.35
C ALA A 14 -3.21 -4.97 7.28
N ILE A 15 -4.11 -4.96 8.24
CA ILE A 15 -5.15 -5.98 8.33
C ILE A 15 -6.39 -5.50 7.58
N LEU A 16 -6.83 -6.32 6.64
CA LEU A 16 -8.09 -6.09 5.92
C LEU A 16 -9.19 -6.86 6.60
N ASN A 17 -10.25 -6.18 7.01
CA ASN A 17 -11.39 -6.86 7.60
C ASN A 17 -12.32 -7.41 6.54
N THR A 18 -12.26 -6.86 5.36
CA THR A 18 -13.03 -7.33 4.21
C THR A 18 -12.13 -7.28 2.98
N GLU A 19 -12.55 -7.95 1.93
CA GLU A 19 -11.88 -7.91 0.64
C GLU A 19 -12.91 -7.79 -0.45
N PRO A 20 -12.63 -7.00 -1.48
CA PRO A 20 -11.45 -6.16 -1.64
C PRO A 20 -11.62 -4.82 -0.93
N VAL A 21 -10.52 -4.09 -0.78
CA VAL A 21 -10.55 -2.73 -0.25
C VAL A 21 -9.86 -1.82 -1.25
N GLU A 22 -10.40 -0.65 -1.48
CA GLU A 22 -9.82 0.27 -2.44
C GLU A 22 -8.50 0.85 -1.92
N LEU A 23 -7.54 1.01 -2.82
CA LEU A 23 -6.18 1.40 -2.48
C LEU A 23 -6.13 2.68 -1.65
N TYR A 24 -6.85 3.74 -2.09
CA TYR A 24 -6.74 5.02 -1.39
C TYR A 24 -7.24 4.91 0.06
N LYS A 25 -8.21 4.03 0.31
CA LYS A 25 -8.73 3.86 1.65
C LYS A 25 -7.71 3.23 2.58
N ILE A 26 -6.92 2.32 2.06
CA ILE A 26 -5.88 1.68 2.86
C ILE A 26 -4.84 2.69 3.31
N LEU A 27 -4.40 3.57 2.40
CA LEU A 27 -3.44 4.60 2.77
C LEU A 27 -3.96 5.47 3.89
N LYS A 28 -5.24 5.81 3.83
CA LYS A 28 -5.87 6.63 4.86
C LYS A 28 -6.01 5.87 6.18
N PHE A 29 -6.55 4.66 6.12
CA PHE A 29 -6.82 3.89 7.33
C PHE A 29 -5.54 3.52 8.07
N GLU A 30 -4.44 3.32 7.34
CA GLU A 30 -3.16 2.99 7.95
C GLU A 30 -2.41 4.21 8.44
N GLY A 31 -2.99 5.38 8.30
CA GLY A 31 -2.37 6.60 8.79
C GLY A 31 -1.18 7.08 7.98
N LEU A 32 -1.05 6.59 6.75
CA LEU A 32 0.06 7.00 5.89
C LEU A 32 -0.16 8.38 5.32
N VAL A 33 -1.41 8.79 5.23
CA VAL A 33 -1.81 10.12 4.76
C VAL A 33 -2.93 10.61 5.66
N PRO A 34 -3.14 11.94 5.75
CA PRO A 34 -4.15 12.48 6.66
C PRO A 34 -5.59 12.35 6.17
N SER A 35 -5.81 12.11 4.89
CA SER A 35 -7.17 12.05 4.37
C SER A 35 -7.23 11.24 3.09
N GLY A 36 -8.45 10.87 2.70
CA GLY A 36 -8.66 10.18 1.43
C GLY A 36 -8.28 11.03 0.23
N GLY A 37 -8.50 12.36 0.33
CA GLY A 37 -8.12 13.26 -0.75
C GLY A 37 -6.62 13.28 -0.98
N VAL A 38 -5.85 13.31 0.12
CA VAL A 38 -4.40 13.28 0.00
C VAL A 38 -3.94 11.93 -0.53
N ALA A 39 -4.61 10.84 -0.12
CA ALA A 39 -4.29 9.52 -0.66
C ALA A 39 -4.47 9.49 -2.17
N LYS A 40 -5.57 10.05 -2.66
CA LYS A 40 -5.84 10.04 -4.09
C LYS A 40 -4.80 10.87 -4.85
N MET A 41 -4.37 11.97 -4.28
CA MET A 41 -3.34 12.80 -4.90
C MET A 41 -2.02 12.06 -4.98
N ALA A 42 -1.63 11.35 -3.93
CA ALA A 42 -0.38 10.59 -3.92
C ALA A 42 -0.41 9.50 -4.99
N ILE A 43 -1.54 8.81 -5.12
CA ILE A 43 -1.67 7.75 -6.11
C ILE A 43 -1.60 8.34 -7.53
N ASP A 44 -2.32 9.43 -7.76
CA ASP A 44 -2.28 10.11 -9.06
C ASP A 44 -0.88 10.57 -9.43
N ALA A 45 -0.12 10.99 -8.44
CA ALA A 45 1.24 11.50 -8.67
C ALA A 45 2.26 10.40 -8.95
N GLY A 46 1.86 9.14 -8.80
CA GLY A 46 2.78 8.02 -9.04
C GLY A 46 3.66 7.71 -7.84
N ASP A 47 3.27 8.16 -6.65
CA ASP A 47 4.08 7.95 -5.46
C ASP A 47 3.84 6.61 -4.78
N VAL A 48 2.90 5.82 -5.29
CA VAL A 48 2.50 4.57 -4.67
C VAL A 48 2.81 3.41 -5.59
N LEU A 49 3.45 2.38 -5.04
CA LEU A 49 3.68 1.15 -5.80
C LEU A 49 2.83 0.03 -5.21
N VAL A 50 2.36 -0.83 -6.08
CA VAL A 50 1.65 -2.05 -5.68
C VAL A 50 2.38 -3.22 -6.32
N ASN A 51 2.85 -4.12 -5.47
CA ASN A 51 3.59 -5.30 -5.92
C ASN A 51 4.76 -4.93 -6.83
N GLY A 52 5.41 -3.82 -6.51
CA GLY A 52 6.60 -3.37 -7.23
C GLY A 52 6.37 -2.44 -8.41
N ASP A 53 5.12 -2.21 -8.79
CA ASP A 53 4.82 -1.36 -9.94
C ASP A 53 4.06 -0.11 -9.51
N VAL A 54 4.35 1.01 -10.16
CA VAL A 54 3.62 2.24 -9.90
C VAL A 54 2.14 2.01 -10.19
N GLU A 55 1.30 2.37 -9.23
CA GLU A 55 -0.13 2.23 -9.38
C GLU A 55 -0.79 3.60 -9.32
N THR A 56 -1.51 3.97 -10.38
CA THR A 56 -2.18 5.27 -10.43
C THR A 56 -3.69 5.17 -10.33
N ARG A 57 -4.23 3.96 -10.21
CA ARG A 57 -5.67 3.79 -10.06
C ARG A 57 -6.04 3.92 -8.59
N LYS A 58 -6.69 5.00 -8.25
CA LYS A 58 -7.03 5.31 -6.85
C LYS A 58 -7.90 4.26 -6.22
N ARG A 59 -8.80 3.69 -7.00
CA ARG A 59 -9.77 2.73 -6.50
C ARG A 59 -9.42 1.30 -6.88
N LYS A 60 -8.15 1.05 -7.14
CA LYS A 60 -7.72 -0.32 -7.38
C LYS A 60 -8.13 -1.19 -6.21
N LYS A 61 -8.74 -2.32 -6.51
CA LYS A 61 -9.20 -3.25 -5.48
C LYS A 61 -8.04 -4.08 -4.99
N MET A 62 -7.75 -3.96 -3.70
CA MET A 62 -6.62 -4.61 -3.07
C MET A 62 -7.08 -5.82 -2.30
N LEU A 63 -6.23 -6.83 -2.29
CA LEU A 63 -6.50 -8.10 -1.63
C LEU A 63 -5.37 -8.46 -0.68
N ALA A 64 -5.66 -9.36 0.25
CA ALA A 64 -4.60 -9.90 1.11
C ALA A 64 -3.51 -10.52 0.24
N GLY A 65 -2.27 -10.30 0.62
CA GLY A 65 -1.12 -10.74 -0.16
C GLY A 65 -0.51 -9.64 -1.01
N ASP A 66 -1.27 -8.58 -1.29
CA ASP A 66 -0.71 -7.44 -2.01
C ASP A 66 0.23 -6.66 -1.12
N ILE A 67 1.23 -6.04 -1.74
CA ILE A 67 2.21 -5.22 -1.03
C ILE A 67 2.13 -3.81 -1.58
N ILE A 68 1.97 -2.85 -0.68
CA ILE A 68 1.96 -1.43 -1.02
C ILE A 68 3.28 -0.83 -0.59
N GLU A 69 3.89 -0.03 -1.47
CA GLU A 69 5.07 0.74 -1.10
C GLU A 69 4.73 2.21 -1.21
N PHE A 70 4.99 2.93 -0.13
CA PHE A 70 4.71 4.35 -0.09
C PHE A 70 5.58 4.98 0.99
N ASN A 71 6.23 6.08 0.62
CA ASN A 71 6.97 6.91 1.59
C ASN A 71 7.99 6.11 2.39
N GLY A 72 8.66 5.18 1.71
CA GLY A 72 9.71 4.38 2.34
C GLY A 72 9.23 3.18 3.11
N GLU A 73 7.93 2.92 3.13
CA GLU A 73 7.39 1.75 3.82
C GLU A 73 6.91 0.71 2.82
N ARG A 74 7.06 -0.55 3.21
CA ARG A 74 6.51 -1.69 2.47
C ARG A 74 5.50 -2.38 3.36
N ILE A 75 4.26 -2.37 2.93
CA ILE A 75 3.14 -2.82 3.75
C ILE A 75 2.51 -4.04 3.12
N LEU A 76 2.52 -5.14 3.84
CA LEU A 76 1.87 -6.37 3.38
C LEU A 76 0.43 -6.38 3.88
N LEU A 77 -0.51 -6.58 2.95
CA LEU A 77 -1.92 -6.67 3.32
C LEU A 77 -2.22 -8.11 3.74
N VAL A 78 -2.86 -8.25 4.87
CA VAL A 78 -3.25 -9.57 5.39
C VAL A 78 -4.73 -9.53 5.74
N LEU A 79 -5.37 -10.70 5.66
CA LEU A 79 -6.79 -10.77 5.96
C LEU A 79 -6.96 -11.01 7.46
N GLY A 80 -7.85 -10.22 8.05
CA GLY A 80 -8.17 -10.39 9.46
C GLY A 80 -9.10 -11.57 9.65
N GLU A 81 -9.16 -12.05 10.87
CA GLU A 81 -10.02 -13.21 11.19
C GLU A 81 -11.33 -12.80 11.76
#